data_42f74c6c9f7aaf844c51a5f2aa3010ba
#
_entry.id   42f74c6c9f7aaf844c51a5f2aa3010ba
#
_cell.length_a   1.000
_cell.length_b   1.000
_cell.length_c   1.000
_cell.angle_alpha   90.00
_cell.angle_beta   90.00
_cell.angle_gamma   90.00
#
_symmetry.space_group_name_H-M   'P 1'
#
loop_
_entity.id
_entity.type
_entity.pdbx_description
1 polymer ?
#
loop_
_entity_poly.entity_id
_entity_poly.type
_entity_poly.pdbx_seq_one_letter_code
_entity_poly.pdbx_strand_id
1 'polypeptide(L)'
;MGKNIKVSFKHVSKEYDLYQNKSDKIKGLFMPKSQKMQSFWALRDVSFDIHDGETVGLIGINGSGKSTISSIMSGVIPPTQGEVIINGETSLIAIAVGLKGPLTGYENIRLKLLMHGMKSSQINKLMPSIIEFADIGDFINQPIKNYSSGMRSRLGFAISVHTNPDILVIDEALSVGDQTFYEKCVDKINEFKARGKTIVFVSHSLGQVKSLCDRIIWMHHGEIREMGTAQEVAQKYDEFVKWFNKQPNDYKKKYQKEHKENQKAPQKKIYPNPNANKYRLTLFDKIFLTVLIA
;
A
#
# COMPACT_ATOMS: atom_id res chain seq x y z
N MET A 1 27.69 -11.06 -8.00
CA MET A 1 26.49 -11.11 -8.85
C MET A 1 25.53 -10.04 -8.35
N GLY A 2 25.14 -9.06 -9.18
CA GLY A 2 24.17 -8.04 -8.80
C GLY A 2 22.83 -8.72 -8.50
N LYS A 3 22.20 -8.34 -7.37
CA LYS A 3 20.85 -8.83 -7.05
C LYS A 3 19.88 -8.33 -8.14
N ASN A 4 19.01 -9.20 -8.64
CA ASN A 4 17.98 -8.83 -9.64
C ASN A 4 17.02 -7.80 -9.04
N ILE A 5 16.56 -6.86 -9.88
CA ILE A 5 15.52 -5.89 -9.49
C ILE A 5 14.18 -6.61 -9.42
N LYS A 6 13.54 -6.56 -8.26
CA LYS A 6 12.22 -7.14 -8.00
C LYS A 6 11.11 -6.12 -8.21
N VAL A 7 11.32 -4.89 -7.77
CA VAL A 7 10.41 -3.76 -7.97
C VAL A 7 11.21 -2.56 -8.45
N SER A 8 10.73 -1.88 -9.49
CA SER A 8 11.32 -0.63 -9.98
C SER A 8 10.25 0.42 -10.17
N PHE A 9 10.44 1.57 -9.57
CA PHE A 9 9.68 2.79 -9.79
C PHE A 9 10.58 3.79 -10.53
N LYS A 10 10.14 4.25 -11.73
CA LYS A 10 10.89 5.20 -12.55
C LYS A 10 10.04 6.41 -12.82
N HIS A 11 10.39 7.53 -12.19
CA HIS A 11 9.70 8.82 -12.33
C HIS A 11 8.19 8.73 -12.09
N VAL A 12 7.79 7.90 -11.10
CA VAL A 12 6.39 7.62 -10.82
C VAL A 12 5.72 8.78 -10.12
N SER A 13 4.58 9.19 -10.69
CA SER A 13 3.72 10.22 -10.11
C SER A 13 2.28 9.75 -10.08
N LYS A 14 1.54 10.14 -9.04
CA LYS A 14 0.13 9.84 -8.90
C LYS A 14 -0.67 11.09 -8.57
N GLU A 15 -1.56 11.43 -9.47
CA GLU A 15 -2.51 12.53 -9.35
C GLU A 15 -3.90 11.99 -9.00
N TYR A 16 -4.58 12.68 -8.10
CA TYR A 16 -5.99 12.47 -7.79
C TYR A 16 -6.76 13.76 -8.08
N ASP A 17 -7.88 13.62 -8.80
CA ASP A 17 -8.82 14.72 -8.99
C ASP A 17 -9.63 14.94 -7.71
N LEU A 18 -9.69 16.17 -7.22
CA LEU A 18 -10.45 16.55 -6.04
C LEU A 18 -11.88 16.95 -6.44
N TYR A 19 -12.83 16.02 -6.39
CA TYR A 19 -14.24 16.30 -6.64
C TYR A 19 -14.98 16.65 -5.35
N GLN A 20 -15.73 17.74 -5.35
CA GLN A 20 -16.53 18.14 -4.19
C GLN A 20 -17.86 17.37 -4.11
N ASN A 21 -18.46 17.02 -5.25
CA ASN A 21 -19.76 16.36 -5.34
C ASN A 21 -19.74 15.18 -6.31
N LYS A 22 -20.73 14.27 -6.21
CA LYS A 22 -20.92 13.16 -7.16
C LYS A 22 -21.11 13.66 -8.61
N SER A 23 -21.88 14.75 -8.79
CA SER A 23 -22.09 15.37 -10.10
C SER A 23 -20.80 15.88 -10.75
N ASP A 24 -19.86 16.40 -9.96
CA ASP A 24 -18.58 16.86 -10.47
C ASP A 24 -17.68 15.69 -10.91
N LYS A 25 -17.80 14.55 -10.23
CA LYS A 25 -17.12 13.33 -10.62
C LYS A 25 -17.61 12.81 -11.98
N ILE A 26 -18.92 12.88 -12.23
CA ILE A 26 -19.53 12.48 -13.50
C ILE A 26 -19.09 13.45 -14.62
N LYS A 27 -19.22 14.77 -14.39
CA LYS A 27 -18.76 15.79 -15.33
C LYS A 27 -17.27 15.62 -15.67
N GLY A 28 -16.43 15.37 -14.67
CA GLY A 28 -14.98 15.15 -14.85
C GLY A 28 -14.60 13.97 -15.75
N LEU A 29 -15.49 12.97 -15.93
CA LEU A 29 -15.28 11.87 -16.89
C LEU A 29 -15.29 12.34 -18.35
N PHE A 30 -16.04 13.41 -18.65
CA PHE A 30 -16.23 13.94 -20.00
C PHE A 30 -15.48 15.26 -20.25
N MET A 31 -14.94 15.90 -19.19
CA MET A 31 -14.18 17.15 -19.35
C MET A 31 -12.79 16.91 -19.91
N PRO A 32 -12.30 17.77 -20.80
CA PRO A 32 -10.90 17.78 -21.23
C PRO A 32 -9.97 18.10 -20.04
N LYS A 33 -8.76 17.53 -20.04
CA LYS A 33 -7.78 17.70 -18.95
C LYS A 33 -7.48 19.15 -18.59
N SER A 34 -7.58 20.07 -19.57
CA SER A 34 -7.34 21.51 -19.38
C SER A 34 -8.42 22.24 -18.55
N GLN A 35 -9.57 21.62 -18.33
CA GLN A 35 -10.69 22.21 -17.56
C GLN A 35 -10.97 21.46 -16.24
N LYS A 36 -10.07 20.53 -15.87
CA LYS A 36 -10.24 19.76 -14.64
C LYS A 36 -10.05 20.65 -13.41
N MET A 37 -10.88 20.39 -12.40
CA MET A 37 -10.85 20.99 -11.07
C MET A 37 -9.50 20.73 -10.38
N GLN A 38 -9.31 21.32 -9.20
CA GLN A 38 -8.09 21.16 -8.41
C GLN A 38 -7.67 19.70 -8.30
N SER A 39 -6.43 19.40 -8.62
CA SER A 39 -5.82 18.10 -8.49
C SER A 39 -4.86 18.05 -7.31
N PHE A 40 -4.57 16.86 -6.84
CA PHE A 40 -3.64 16.59 -5.74
C PHE A 40 -2.66 15.49 -6.15
N TRP A 41 -1.38 15.83 -6.12
CA TRP A 41 -0.29 14.90 -6.40
C TRP A 41 0.11 14.14 -5.14
N ALA A 42 -0.40 12.94 -4.98
CA ALA A 42 -0.05 12.06 -3.87
C ALA A 42 1.40 11.53 -3.98
N LEU A 43 1.89 11.38 -5.22
CA LEU A 43 3.29 11.07 -5.53
C LEU A 43 3.78 12.00 -6.62
N ARG A 44 5.05 12.43 -6.52
CA ARG A 44 5.73 13.35 -7.44
C ARG A 44 7.14 12.85 -7.73
N ASP A 45 7.37 12.40 -8.96
CA ASP A 45 8.68 12.00 -9.49
C ASP A 45 9.45 11.01 -8.58
N VAL A 46 8.75 9.97 -8.13
CA VAL A 46 9.29 8.95 -7.23
C VAL A 46 10.04 7.90 -8.02
N SER A 47 11.33 7.70 -7.70
CA SER A 47 12.19 6.69 -8.36
C SER A 47 12.98 5.90 -7.33
N PHE A 48 12.86 4.57 -7.36
CA PHE A 48 13.65 3.65 -6.53
C PHE A 48 13.56 2.24 -7.10
N ASP A 49 14.55 1.42 -6.73
CA ASP A 49 14.56 -0.02 -7.00
C ASP A 49 14.58 -0.80 -5.69
N ILE A 50 13.92 -1.96 -5.68
CA ILE A 50 13.97 -2.96 -4.61
C ILE A 50 14.52 -4.24 -5.22
N HIS A 51 15.52 -4.82 -4.61
CA HIS A 51 16.17 -6.02 -5.09
C HIS A 51 15.52 -7.28 -4.52
N ASP A 52 15.75 -8.40 -5.20
CA ASP A 52 15.24 -9.69 -4.78
C ASP A 52 15.77 -10.08 -3.39
N GLY A 53 14.88 -10.51 -2.49
CA GLY A 53 15.18 -10.85 -1.11
C GLY A 53 15.43 -9.66 -0.18
N GLU A 54 15.24 -8.43 -0.64
CA GLU A 54 15.41 -7.22 0.19
C GLU A 54 14.16 -6.94 1.03
N THR A 55 14.36 -6.53 2.29
CA THR A 55 13.29 -6.00 3.14
C THR A 55 13.42 -4.48 3.25
N VAL A 56 12.48 -3.75 2.63
CA VAL A 56 12.52 -2.29 2.56
C VAL A 56 11.42 -1.68 3.44
N GLY A 57 11.82 -0.79 4.35
CA GLY A 57 10.92 0.01 5.16
C GLY A 57 10.46 1.27 4.41
N LEU A 58 9.16 1.54 4.43
CA LEU A 58 8.58 2.77 3.89
C LEU A 58 8.05 3.61 5.03
N ILE A 59 8.74 4.73 5.35
CA ILE A 59 8.39 5.62 6.45
C ILE A 59 8.01 7.02 5.98
N GLY A 60 7.39 7.79 6.86
CA GLY A 60 6.98 9.18 6.60
C GLY A 60 5.73 9.57 7.35
N ILE A 61 5.46 10.85 7.42
CA ILE A 61 4.25 11.40 8.07
C ILE A 61 2.96 10.97 7.34
N ASN A 62 1.80 11.14 7.98
CA ASN A 62 0.51 10.89 7.35
C ASN A 62 0.34 11.78 6.12
N GLY A 63 -0.16 11.18 5.01
CA GLY A 63 -0.32 11.87 3.72
C GLY A 63 0.98 12.04 2.93
N SER A 64 2.09 11.39 3.32
CA SER A 64 3.36 11.45 2.57
C SER A 64 3.38 10.60 1.29
N GLY A 65 2.37 9.75 1.03
CA GLY A 65 2.26 8.94 -0.17
C GLY A 65 2.55 7.45 0.03
N LYS A 66 2.84 6.98 1.25
CA LYS A 66 3.16 5.56 1.55
C LYS A 66 2.09 4.58 1.04
N SER A 67 0.84 4.76 1.45
CA SER A 67 -0.27 3.89 1.03
C SER A 67 -0.57 3.99 -0.47
N THR A 68 -0.22 5.11 -1.12
CA THR A 68 -0.29 5.24 -2.58
C THR A 68 0.77 4.38 -3.26
N ILE A 69 2.01 4.36 -2.74
CA ILE A 69 3.07 3.44 -3.22
C ILE A 69 2.64 2.00 -3.04
N SER A 70 2.16 1.61 -1.84
CA SER A 70 1.67 0.26 -1.54
C SER A 70 0.57 -0.17 -2.52
N SER A 71 -0.38 0.72 -2.81
CA SER A 71 -1.50 0.45 -3.73
C SER A 71 -1.04 0.31 -5.18
N ILE A 72 -0.07 1.13 -5.63
CA ILE A 72 0.51 1.00 -6.97
C ILE A 72 1.32 -0.28 -7.09
N MET A 73 2.17 -0.60 -6.09
CA MET A 73 2.99 -1.80 -6.05
C MET A 73 2.15 -3.07 -6.07
N SER A 74 0.98 -3.03 -5.46
CA SER A 74 0.03 -4.16 -5.42
C SER A 74 -0.94 -4.19 -6.61
N GLY A 75 -0.76 -3.31 -7.60
CA GLY A 75 -1.60 -3.26 -8.80
C GLY A 75 -3.05 -2.80 -8.56
N VAL A 76 -3.36 -2.29 -7.36
CA VAL A 76 -4.71 -1.80 -7.00
C VAL A 76 -5.06 -0.51 -7.76
N ILE A 77 -4.06 0.36 -7.95
CA ILE A 77 -4.20 1.59 -8.74
C ILE A 77 -3.02 1.76 -9.68
N PRO A 78 -3.22 2.27 -10.91
CA PRO A 78 -2.13 2.59 -11.82
C PRO A 78 -1.47 3.93 -11.47
N PRO A 79 -0.19 4.14 -11.82
CA PRO A 79 0.45 5.43 -11.78
C PRO A 79 -0.17 6.37 -12.83
N THR A 80 -0.10 7.70 -12.59
CA THR A 80 -0.52 8.72 -13.57
C THR A 80 0.60 8.98 -14.58
N GLN A 81 1.86 8.98 -14.10
CA GLN A 81 3.06 9.18 -14.92
C GLN A 81 4.16 8.22 -14.47
N GLY A 82 5.15 8.03 -15.35
CA GLY A 82 6.29 7.15 -15.08
C GLY A 82 5.98 5.67 -15.30
N GLU A 83 6.94 4.84 -14.96
CA GLU A 83 6.88 3.39 -15.17
C GLU A 83 7.06 2.64 -13.84
N VAL A 84 6.29 1.57 -13.67
CA VAL A 84 6.42 0.62 -12.56
C VAL A 84 6.62 -0.77 -13.12
N ILE A 85 7.69 -1.43 -12.71
CA ILE A 85 8.02 -2.80 -13.08
C ILE A 85 7.98 -3.64 -11.82
N ILE A 86 7.23 -4.74 -11.86
CA ILE A 86 7.07 -5.68 -10.76
C ILE A 86 7.32 -7.09 -11.28
N ASN A 87 8.35 -7.73 -10.77
CA ASN A 87 8.80 -9.05 -11.17
C ASN A 87 8.37 -10.11 -10.14
N GLY A 88 7.12 -10.55 -10.22
CA GLY A 88 6.53 -11.58 -9.37
C GLY A 88 5.14 -11.23 -8.84
N GLU A 89 4.58 -12.16 -8.08
CA GLU A 89 3.27 -12.00 -7.45
C GLU A 89 3.39 -11.14 -6.17
N THR A 90 2.54 -10.11 -6.07
CA THR A 90 2.49 -9.22 -4.91
C THR A 90 1.25 -9.50 -4.08
N SER A 91 1.43 -9.64 -2.77
CA SER A 91 0.32 -9.67 -1.81
C SER A 91 0.38 -8.45 -0.90
N LEU A 92 -0.73 -7.70 -0.84
CA LEU A 92 -0.89 -6.54 0.04
C LEU A 92 -1.61 -6.98 1.32
N ILE A 93 -0.92 -6.85 2.43
CA ILE A 93 -1.50 -6.95 3.77
C ILE A 93 -1.78 -5.53 4.26
N ALA A 94 -3.01 -5.07 4.02
CA ALA A 94 -3.53 -3.86 4.64
C ALA A 94 -4.78 -4.22 5.44
N ILE A 95 -5.09 -3.44 6.46
CA ILE A 95 -6.22 -3.71 7.37
C ILE A 95 -7.50 -3.92 6.55
N ALA A 96 -8.01 -5.16 6.56
CA ALA A 96 -9.28 -5.57 5.94
C ALA A 96 -9.44 -5.34 4.42
N VAL A 97 -8.38 -5.07 3.66
CA VAL A 97 -8.48 -4.82 2.22
C VAL A 97 -8.99 -6.06 1.48
N GLY A 98 -10.15 -5.87 0.84
CA GLY A 98 -10.77 -6.86 -0.04
C GLY A 98 -11.49 -8.00 0.68
N LEU A 99 -11.71 -7.94 2.00
CA LEU A 99 -12.64 -8.82 2.70
C LEU A 99 -14.08 -8.36 2.44
N LYS A 100 -14.97 -9.31 2.18
CA LYS A 100 -16.39 -9.06 1.89
C LYS A 100 -17.22 -9.18 3.18
N GLY A 101 -17.76 -8.07 3.66
CA GLY A 101 -18.50 -8.00 4.91
C GLY A 101 -19.65 -9.00 5.08
N PRO A 102 -20.47 -9.26 4.05
CA PRO A 102 -21.57 -10.23 4.12
C PRO A 102 -21.11 -11.69 4.22
N LEU A 103 -19.91 -12.02 3.74
CA LEU A 103 -19.38 -13.39 3.76
C LEU A 103 -18.73 -13.70 5.11
N THR A 104 -18.77 -14.98 5.51
CA THR A 104 -18.06 -15.51 6.67
C THR A 104 -16.54 -15.44 6.51
N GLY A 105 -15.79 -15.63 7.58
CA GLY A 105 -14.33 -15.76 7.52
C GLY A 105 -13.90 -16.89 6.61
N TYR A 106 -14.53 -18.06 6.75
CA TYR A 106 -14.28 -19.24 5.92
C TYR A 106 -14.49 -18.94 4.41
N GLU A 107 -15.62 -18.31 4.06
CA GLU A 107 -15.93 -17.94 2.69
C GLU A 107 -14.97 -16.86 2.14
N ASN A 108 -14.53 -15.93 2.97
CA ASN A 108 -13.53 -14.94 2.60
C ASN A 108 -12.17 -15.56 2.30
N ILE A 109 -11.71 -16.52 3.12
CA ILE A 109 -10.48 -17.28 2.82
C ILE A 109 -10.62 -17.94 1.46
N ARG A 110 -11.69 -18.70 1.24
CA ARG A 110 -11.95 -19.41 -0.01
C ARG A 110 -11.97 -18.47 -1.21
N LEU A 111 -12.71 -17.35 -1.11
CA LEU A 111 -12.80 -16.34 -2.17
C LEU A 111 -11.44 -15.77 -2.52
N LYS A 112 -10.66 -15.37 -1.51
CA LYS A 112 -9.32 -14.79 -1.72
C LYS A 112 -8.37 -15.76 -2.40
N LEU A 113 -8.30 -17.01 -1.94
CA LEU A 113 -7.44 -18.04 -2.55
C LEU A 113 -7.86 -18.38 -3.98
N LEU A 114 -9.18 -18.39 -4.29
CA LEU A 114 -9.68 -18.52 -5.66
C LEU A 114 -9.24 -17.33 -6.54
N MET A 115 -9.29 -16.10 -6.02
CA MET A 115 -8.82 -14.91 -6.73
C MET A 115 -7.30 -14.95 -7.03
N HIS A 116 -6.52 -15.68 -6.23
CA HIS A 116 -5.10 -15.98 -6.50
C HIS A 116 -4.92 -17.20 -7.43
N GLY A 117 -5.99 -17.69 -8.08
CA GLY A 117 -5.92 -18.78 -9.07
C GLY A 117 -5.73 -20.18 -8.45
N MET A 118 -5.91 -20.35 -7.15
CA MET A 118 -5.75 -21.64 -6.49
C MET A 118 -6.92 -22.58 -6.78
N LYS A 119 -6.62 -23.87 -7.01
CA LYS A 119 -7.63 -24.92 -7.18
C LYS A 119 -8.26 -25.28 -5.83
N SER A 120 -9.51 -25.79 -5.86
CA SER A 120 -10.23 -26.16 -4.62
C SER A 120 -9.46 -27.16 -3.76
N SER A 121 -8.72 -28.10 -4.33
CA SER A 121 -7.88 -29.04 -3.59
C SER A 121 -6.75 -28.37 -2.80
N GLN A 122 -6.10 -27.34 -3.38
CA GLN A 122 -5.07 -26.54 -2.72
C GLN A 122 -5.67 -25.69 -1.60
N ILE A 123 -6.85 -25.09 -1.85
CA ILE A 123 -7.58 -24.31 -0.86
C ILE A 123 -7.93 -25.15 0.36
N ASN A 124 -8.51 -26.34 0.14
CA ASN A 124 -8.90 -27.24 1.23
C ASN A 124 -7.68 -27.69 2.07
N LYS A 125 -6.51 -27.82 1.44
CA LYS A 125 -5.26 -28.16 2.13
C LYS A 125 -4.74 -27.00 2.99
N LEU A 126 -4.87 -25.76 2.53
CA LEU A 126 -4.37 -24.56 3.23
C LEU A 126 -5.35 -24.04 4.28
N MET A 127 -6.64 -24.31 4.13
CA MET A 127 -7.70 -23.78 4.99
C MET A 127 -7.45 -23.98 6.50
N PRO A 128 -7.10 -25.19 6.99
CA PRO A 128 -6.87 -25.40 8.42
C PRO A 128 -5.74 -24.51 8.97
N SER A 129 -4.62 -24.42 8.27
CA SER A 129 -3.47 -23.61 8.71
C SER A 129 -3.74 -22.12 8.72
N ILE A 130 -4.56 -21.62 7.77
CA ILE A 130 -4.98 -20.23 7.75
C ILE A 130 -5.88 -19.91 8.94
N ILE A 131 -6.83 -20.79 9.25
CA ILE A 131 -7.76 -20.63 10.38
C ILE A 131 -7.00 -20.64 11.70
N GLU A 132 -6.10 -21.61 11.88
CA GLU A 132 -5.24 -21.73 13.06
C GLU A 132 -4.35 -20.48 13.25
N PHE A 133 -3.72 -19.98 12.16
CA PHE A 133 -2.89 -18.80 12.22
C PHE A 133 -3.71 -17.55 12.59
N ALA A 134 -4.90 -17.39 12.01
CA ALA A 134 -5.78 -16.25 12.26
C ALA A 134 -6.24 -16.18 13.73
N ASP A 135 -6.40 -17.34 14.38
CA ASP A 135 -6.72 -17.48 15.81
C ASP A 135 -7.90 -16.60 16.23
N ILE A 136 -9.03 -16.73 15.53
CA ILE A 136 -10.27 -16.00 15.76
C ILE A 136 -11.42 -16.88 16.26
N GLY A 137 -11.13 -18.15 16.57
CA GLY A 137 -12.08 -19.11 17.11
C GLY A 137 -13.33 -19.29 16.25
N ASP A 138 -14.48 -19.48 16.90
CA ASP A 138 -15.76 -19.74 16.24
C ASP A 138 -16.26 -18.60 15.35
N PHE A 139 -15.67 -17.40 15.48
CA PHE A 139 -15.98 -16.29 14.59
C PHE A 139 -15.68 -16.58 13.13
N ILE A 140 -14.85 -17.58 12.83
CA ILE A 140 -14.57 -17.99 11.45
C ILE A 140 -15.84 -18.28 10.65
N ASN A 141 -16.89 -18.74 11.31
CA ASN A 141 -18.20 -19.06 10.74
C ASN A 141 -19.18 -17.85 10.73
N GLN A 142 -18.77 -16.69 11.26
CA GLN A 142 -19.58 -15.49 11.30
C GLN A 142 -19.24 -14.55 10.14
N PRO A 143 -20.21 -13.72 9.66
CA PRO A 143 -19.95 -12.70 8.67
C PRO A 143 -18.91 -11.67 9.14
N ILE A 144 -17.99 -11.26 8.23
CA ILE A 144 -16.90 -10.31 8.51
C ILE A 144 -17.40 -8.98 9.06
N LYS A 145 -18.62 -8.55 8.70
CA LYS A 145 -19.23 -7.32 9.26
C LYS A 145 -19.32 -7.32 10.78
N ASN A 146 -19.38 -8.50 11.41
CA ASN A 146 -19.44 -8.70 12.86
C ASN A 146 -18.05 -8.74 13.54
N TYR A 147 -16.96 -8.70 12.74
CA TYR A 147 -15.61 -8.78 13.28
C TYR A 147 -15.14 -7.44 13.84
N SER A 148 -14.34 -7.49 14.88
CA SER A 148 -13.54 -6.35 15.32
C SER A 148 -12.49 -5.98 14.25
N SER A 149 -11.89 -4.80 14.35
CA SER A 149 -10.76 -4.42 13.47
C SER A 149 -9.60 -5.38 13.60
N GLY A 150 -9.28 -5.81 14.83
CA GLY A 150 -8.25 -6.81 15.11
C GLY A 150 -8.51 -8.15 14.43
N MET A 151 -9.71 -8.70 14.54
CA MET A 151 -10.08 -9.97 13.90
C MET A 151 -9.99 -9.89 12.37
N ARG A 152 -10.41 -8.76 11.78
CA ARG A 152 -10.26 -8.53 10.33
C ARG A 152 -8.80 -8.50 9.90
N SER A 153 -7.95 -7.84 10.69
CA SER A 153 -6.50 -7.78 10.41
C SER A 153 -5.84 -9.14 10.56
N ARG A 154 -6.16 -9.89 11.61
CA ARG A 154 -5.67 -11.25 11.82
C ARG A 154 -6.01 -12.15 10.65
N LEU A 155 -7.28 -12.17 10.22
CA LEU A 155 -7.72 -12.97 9.07
C LEU A 155 -7.04 -12.51 7.77
N GLY A 156 -6.98 -11.21 7.51
CA GLY A 156 -6.33 -10.65 6.31
C GLY A 156 -4.85 -11.00 6.24
N PHE A 157 -4.12 -10.88 7.35
CA PHE A 157 -2.72 -11.28 7.45
C PHE A 157 -2.55 -12.78 7.22
N ALA A 158 -3.33 -13.62 7.90
CA ALA A 158 -3.29 -15.06 7.77
C ALA A 158 -3.46 -15.51 6.30
N ILE A 159 -4.46 -14.99 5.60
CA ILE A 159 -4.67 -15.30 4.18
C ILE A 159 -3.45 -14.91 3.36
N SER A 160 -2.97 -13.67 3.52
CA SER A 160 -1.91 -13.11 2.68
C SER A 160 -0.58 -13.85 2.82
N VAL A 161 -0.21 -14.29 4.02
CA VAL A 161 1.04 -15.04 4.22
C VAL A 161 0.95 -16.50 3.75
N HIS A 162 -0.24 -17.05 3.62
CA HIS A 162 -0.43 -18.42 3.13
C HIS A 162 -0.55 -18.49 1.59
N THR A 163 -0.69 -17.35 0.89
CA THR A 163 -0.62 -17.32 -0.58
C THR A 163 0.80 -17.45 -1.12
N ASN A 164 1.83 -17.39 -0.24
CA ASN A 164 3.25 -17.52 -0.57
C ASN A 164 3.71 -16.58 -1.70
N PRO A 165 3.44 -15.28 -1.63
CA PRO A 165 3.77 -14.34 -2.69
C PRO A 165 5.29 -14.18 -2.86
N ASP A 166 5.72 -13.60 -3.99
CA ASP A 166 7.11 -13.20 -4.21
C ASP A 166 7.46 -11.89 -3.52
N ILE A 167 6.47 -10.99 -3.44
CA ILE A 167 6.58 -9.68 -2.82
C ILE A 167 5.46 -9.52 -1.78
N LEU A 168 5.83 -9.31 -0.53
CA LEU A 168 4.90 -9.08 0.56
C LEU A 168 4.89 -7.60 0.93
N VAL A 169 3.78 -6.91 0.73
CA VAL A 169 3.59 -5.51 1.14
C VAL A 169 2.76 -5.49 2.41
N ILE A 170 3.35 -5.04 3.51
CA ILE A 170 2.72 -4.96 4.83
C ILE A 170 2.45 -3.49 5.14
N ASP A 171 1.18 -3.06 5.10
CA ASP A 171 0.77 -1.67 5.34
C ASP A 171 0.03 -1.54 6.68
N GLU A 172 0.76 -1.11 7.70
CA GLU A 172 0.29 -0.87 9.09
C GLU A 172 -0.39 -2.07 9.78
N ALA A 173 -0.39 -3.24 9.14
CA ALA A 173 -1.14 -4.42 9.61
C ALA A 173 -0.60 -5.01 10.92
N LEU A 174 0.66 -4.72 11.28
CA LEU A 174 1.25 -5.17 12.54
C LEU A 174 0.90 -4.27 13.75
N SER A 175 0.23 -3.16 13.52
CA SER A 175 -0.21 -2.26 14.60
C SER A 175 -1.52 -2.72 15.26
N VAL A 176 -2.14 -3.79 14.75
CA VAL A 176 -3.47 -4.26 15.16
C VAL A 176 -3.39 -5.71 15.65
N GLY A 177 -3.69 -5.91 16.91
CA GLY A 177 -3.69 -7.21 17.57
C GLY A 177 -3.05 -7.12 18.95
N ASP A 178 -2.99 -8.23 19.65
CA ASP A 178 -2.22 -8.37 20.89
C ASP A 178 -0.76 -8.72 20.61
N GLN A 179 0.05 -8.69 21.66
CA GLN A 179 1.48 -8.98 21.59
C GLN A 179 1.77 -10.39 21.04
N THR A 180 0.95 -11.36 21.39
CA THR A 180 1.12 -12.77 20.94
C THR A 180 0.94 -12.88 19.43
N PHE A 181 -0.07 -12.23 18.87
CA PHE A 181 -0.28 -12.23 17.42
C PHE A 181 0.82 -11.45 16.69
N TYR A 182 1.29 -10.34 17.27
CA TYR A 182 2.42 -9.59 16.73
C TYR A 182 3.66 -10.48 16.61
N GLU A 183 4.00 -11.26 17.62
CA GLU A 183 5.13 -12.19 17.61
C GLU A 183 4.98 -13.25 16.52
N LYS A 184 3.81 -13.89 16.38
CA LYS A 184 3.50 -14.80 15.26
C LYS A 184 3.71 -14.15 13.90
N CYS A 185 3.33 -12.87 13.74
CA CYS A 185 3.54 -12.15 12.49
C CYS A 185 5.03 -11.90 12.22
N VAL A 186 5.81 -11.50 13.24
CA VAL A 186 7.26 -11.28 13.12
C VAL A 186 7.97 -12.57 12.75
N ASP A 187 7.62 -13.69 13.38
CA ASP A 187 8.18 -15.00 13.05
C ASP A 187 7.90 -15.38 11.60
N LYS A 188 6.67 -15.12 11.13
CA LYS A 188 6.30 -15.39 9.74
C LYS A 188 7.05 -14.48 8.75
N ILE A 189 7.26 -13.22 9.09
CA ILE A 189 8.08 -12.28 8.30
C ILE A 189 9.53 -12.79 8.22
N ASN A 190 10.12 -13.24 9.34
CA ASN A 190 11.46 -13.79 9.37
C ASN A 190 11.59 -15.08 8.54
N GLU A 191 10.56 -15.94 8.55
CA GLU A 191 10.47 -17.10 7.66
C GLU A 191 10.49 -16.70 6.18
N PHE A 192 9.75 -15.65 5.78
CA PHE A 192 9.76 -15.10 4.43
C PHE A 192 11.14 -14.55 4.05
N LYS A 193 11.79 -13.81 4.95
CA LYS A 193 13.17 -13.31 4.76
C LYS A 193 14.15 -14.46 4.55
N ALA A 194 14.08 -15.50 5.39
CA ALA A 194 14.94 -16.67 5.29
C ALA A 194 14.76 -17.43 3.96
N ARG A 195 13.56 -17.36 3.36
CA ARG A 195 13.28 -17.94 2.04
C ARG A 195 13.65 -17.01 0.87
N GLY A 196 14.29 -15.86 1.14
CA GLY A 196 14.69 -14.90 0.12
C GLY A 196 13.53 -14.14 -0.53
N LYS A 197 12.36 -14.06 0.11
CA LYS A 197 11.22 -13.27 -0.37
C LYS A 197 11.45 -11.78 -0.16
N THR A 198 10.93 -10.96 -1.06
CA THR A 198 11.03 -9.50 -0.97
C THR A 198 9.89 -8.95 -0.11
N ILE A 199 10.21 -8.05 0.82
CA ILE A 199 9.22 -7.49 1.76
C ILE A 199 9.28 -5.96 1.70
N VAL A 200 8.10 -5.33 1.60
CA VAL A 200 7.93 -3.88 1.77
C VAL A 200 7.12 -3.64 3.03
N PHE A 201 7.73 -3.01 4.01
CA PHE A 201 7.17 -2.81 5.33
C PHE A 201 6.83 -1.35 5.57
N VAL A 202 5.55 -1.01 5.57
CA VAL A 202 5.04 0.33 5.86
C VAL A 202 4.63 0.41 7.32
N SER A 203 5.31 1.25 8.08
CA SER A 203 5.01 1.41 9.52
C SER A 203 5.32 2.82 10.00
N HIS A 204 4.59 3.26 11.01
CA HIS A 204 4.91 4.45 11.79
C HIS A 204 5.87 4.16 12.96
N SER A 205 6.10 2.90 13.29
CA SER A 205 7.01 2.49 14.35
C SER A 205 8.43 2.36 13.84
N LEU A 206 9.27 3.34 14.15
CA LEU A 206 10.71 3.31 13.81
C LEU A 206 11.43 2.09 14.39
N GLY A 207 11.04 1.65 15.59
CA GLY A 207 11.62 0.46 16.21
C GLY A 207 11.42 -0.79 15.37
N GLN A 208 10.19 -1.02 14.89
CA GLN A 208 9.85 -2.14 14.00
C GLN A 208 10.62 -2.06 12.68
N VAL A 209 10.65 -0.88 12.05
CA VAL A 209 11.35 -0.70 10.78
C VAL A 209 12.85 -0.94 10.92
N LYS A 210 13.47 -0.45 11.99
CA LYS A 210 14.91 -0.67 12.26
C LYS A 210 15.26 -2.14 12.50
N SER A 211 14.36 -2.89 13.14
CA SER A 211 14.63 -4.31 13.47
C SER A 211 14.36 -5.25 12.30
N LEU A 212 13.41 -4.92 11.43
CA LEU A 212 12.96 -5.82 10.37
C LEU A 212 13.54 -5.49 8.99
N CYS A 213 13.90 -4.23 8.71
CA CYS A 213 14.26 -3.77 7.37
C CYS A 213 15.76 -3.64 7.18
N ASP A 214 16.22 -3.94 5.96
CA ASP A 214 17.61 -3.77 5.54
C ASP A 214 17.87 -2.31 5.12
N ARG A 215 16.88 -1.71 4.44
CA ARG A 215 16.91 -0.34 3.91
C ARG A 215 15.60 0.38 4.16
N ILE A 216 15.65 1.71 4.19
CA ILE A 216 14.48 2.57 4.36
C ILE A 216 14.37 3.56 3.20
N ILE A 217 13.13 3.80 2.76
CA ILE A 217 12.72 4.90 1.90
C ILE A 217 11.88 5.85 2.75
N TRP A 218 12.36 7.07 2.94
CA TRP A 218 11.65 8.11 3.68
C TRP A 218 10.85 8.98 2.73
N MET A 219 9.53 8.85 2.79
CA MET A 219 8.58 9.65 2.03
C MET A 219 8.21 10.93 2.76
N HIS A 220 8.18 12.04 2.02
CA HIS A 220 7.80 13.33 2.57
C HIS A 220 6.98 14.13 1.54
N HIS A 221 5.68 14.34 1.84
CA HIS A 221 4.76 15.08 0.97
C HIS A 221 4.76 14.66 -0.51
N GLY A 222 4.73 13.35 -0.76
CA GLY A 222 4.65 12.76 -2.11
C GLY A 222 6.00 12.57 -2.81
N GLU A 223 7.09 12.95 -2.21
CA GLU A 223 8.45 12.81 -2.74
C GLU A 223 9.32 11.93 -1.84
N ILE A 224 10.39 11.35 -2.39
CA ILE A 224 11.41 10.69 -1.58
C ILE A 224 12.32 11.77 -1.01
N ARG A 225 12.41 11.84 0.32
CA ARG A 225 13.33 12.75 1.00
C ARG A 225 14.71 12.15 1.15
N GLU A 226 14.76 10.85 1.48
CA GLU A 226 16.01 10.13 1.63
C GLU A 226 15.81 8.61 1.50
N MET A 227 16.85 7.91 1.07
CA MET A 227 16.95 6.45 1.03
C MET A 227 18.33 6.01 1.49
N GLY A 228 18.39 4.91 2.21
CA GLY A 228 19.67 4.37 2.71
C GLY A 228 19.48 3.21 3.65
N THR A 229 20.49 2.86 4.40
CA THR A 229 20.41 1.78 5.40
C THR A 229 19.33 2.09 6.44
N ALA A 230 18.72 1.05 7.00
CA ALA A 230 17.66 1.22 8.00
C ALA A 230 18.13 2.05 9.20
N GLN A 231 19.38 1.87 9.60
CA GLN A 231 19.96 2.59 10.74
C GLN A 231 20.11 4.10 10.46
N GLU A 232 20.72 4.48 9.33
CA GLU A 232 21.00 5.87 8.97
C GLU A 232 19.73 6.68 8.75
N VAL A 233 18.82 6.16 7.92
CA VAL A 233 17.59 6.89 7.57
C VAL A 233 16.64 6.99 8.76
N ALA A 234 16.56 5.93 9.60
CA ALA A 234 15.73 6.00 10.80
C ALA A 234 16.25 7.05 11.80
N GLN A 235 17.58 7.18 11.96
CA GLN A 235 18.16 8.21 12.81
C GLN A 235 17.80 9.61 12.32
N LYS A 236 18.01 9.90 11.04
CA LYS A 236 17.70 11.22 10.45
C LYS A 236 16.20 11.54 10.51
N TYR A 237 15.34 10.53 10.35
CA TYR A 237 13.90 10.71 10.49
C TYR A 237 13.51 11.03 11.94
N ASP A 238 14.08 10.35 12.91
CA ASP A 238 13.84 10.63 14.35
C ASP A 238 14.30 12.04 14.71
N GLU A 239 15.47 12.47 14.24
CA GLU A 239 15.98 13.84 14.41
C GLU A 239 15.00 14.88 13.80
N PHE A 240 14.51 14.63 12.60
CA PHE A 240 13.51 15.49 11.96
C PHE A 240 12.21 15.54 12.75
N VAL A 241 11.69 14.42 13.21
CA VAL A 241 10.45 14.37 14.00
C VAL A 241 10.63 15.12 15.34
N LYS A 242 11.76 14.92 16.02
CA LYS A 242 12.08 15.66 17.26
C LYS A 242 12.20 17.16 17.01
N TRP A 243 12.88 17.56 15.94
CA TRP A 243 12.98 18.95 15.54
C TRP A 243 11.60 19.55 15.22
N PHE A 244 10.80 18.88 14.40
CA PHE A 244 9.48 19.34 14.02
C PHE A 244 8.53 19.45 15.22
N ASN A 245 8.58 18.50 16.15
CA ASN A 245 7.75 18.54 17.36
C ASN A 245 8.07 19.72 18.28
N LYS A 246 9.30 20.20 18.28
CA LYS A 246 9.74 21.38 19.05
C LYS A 246 9.28 22.71 18.43
N GLN A 247 8.83 22.74 17.18
CA GLN A 247 8.41 23.97 16.53
C GLN A 247 7.08 24.49 17.09
N PRO A 248 6.85 25.83 17.10
CA PRO A 248 5.56 26.43 17.45
C PRO A 248 4.41 25.90 16.56
N ASN A 249 3.20 25.88 17.10
CA ASN A 249 2.02 25.38 16.39
C ASN A 249 1.76 26.14 15.09
N ASP A 250 1.99 27.45 15.05
CA ASP A 250 1.80 28.26 13.84
C ASP A 250 2.81 27.90 12.75
N TYR A 251 4.06 27.63 13.14
CA TYR A 251 5.07 27.13 12.21
C TYR A 251 4.67 25.78 11.62
N LYS A 252 4.22 24.84 12.47
CA LYS A 252 3.75 23.51 12.02
C LYS A 252 2.60 23.63 11.02
N LYS A 253 1.63 24.49 11.30
CA LYS A 253 0.49 24.75 10.39
C LYS A 253 0.94 25.34 9.07
N LYS A 254 1.83 26.35 9.11
CA LYS A 254 2.40 26.99 7.93
C LYS A 254 3.16 26.00 7.09
N TYR A 255 4.06 25.22 7.69
CA TYR A 255 4.83 24.17 7.03
C TYR A 255 3.94 23.17 6.31
N GLN A 256 2.91 22.62 7.02
CA GLN A 256 1.97 21.68 6.42
C GLN A 256 1.16 22.29 5.28
N LYS A 257 0.74 23.55 5.40
CA LYS A 257 0.00 24.28 4.36
C LYS A 257 0.85 24.46 3.10
N GLU A 258 2.09 24.92 3.24
CA GLU A 258 3.02 25.12 2.12
C GLU A 258 3.26 23.81 1.34
N HIS A 259 3.51 22.72 2.05
CA HIS A 259 3.70 21.41 1.40
C HIS A 259 2.43 20.89 0.72
N LYS A 260 1.23 21.11 1.31
CA LYS A 260 -0.04 20.75 0.66
C LYS A 260 -0.32 21.59 -0.58
N GLU A 261 0.01 22.89 -0.56
CA GLU A 261 -0.12 23.73 -1.76
C GLU A 261 0.86 23.28 -2.85
N ASN A 262 2.09 22.92 -2.50
CA ASN A 262 3.04 22.34 -3.44
C ASN A 262 2.52 21.05 -4.09
N GLN A 263 1.81 20.20 -3.33
CA GLN A 263 1.18 18.98 -3.87
C GLN A 263 0.00 19.28 -4.82
N LYS A 264 -0.57 20.48 -4.81
CA LYS A 264 -1.59 20.93 -5.79
C LYS A 264 -0.98 21.57 -7.02
N ALA A 265 0.25 22.04 -6.94
CA ALA A 265 0.92 22.71 -8.07
C ALA A 265 1.21 21.70 -9.21
N PRO A 266 1.08 22.11 -10.48
CA PRO A 266 1.44 21.29 -11.63
C PRO A 266 2.89 20.81 -11.54
N GLN A 267 3.14 19.60 -12.04
CA GLN A 267 4.51 19.10 -12.15
C GLN A 267 5.29 19.84 -13.24
N LYS A 268 6.54 20.17 -12.93
CA LYS A 268 7.46 20.83 -13.89
C LYS A 268 7.89 19.91 -15.03
N LYS A 269 7.99 18.60 -14.76
CA LYS A 269 8.37 17.57 -15.74
C LYS A 269 7.24 16.55 -15.89
N ILE A 270 6.94 16.17 -17.12
CA ILE A 270 5.93 15.16 -17.45
C ILE A 270 6.68 13.94 -17.98
N TYR A 271 6.48 12.82 -17.33
CA TYR A 271 7.02 11.53 -17.76
C TYR A 271 5.91 10.68 -18.35
N PRO A 272 6.08 10.13 -19.59
CA PRO A 272 5.07 9.29 -20.19
C PRO A 272 4.85 8.03 -19.35
N ASN A 273 3.61 7.61 -19.21
CA ASN A 273 3.27 6.29 -18.68
C ASN A 273 3.12 5.34 -19.86
N PRO A 274 4.01 4.37 -20.07
CA PRO A 274 3.95 3.44 -21.20
C PRO A 274 2.67 2.57 -21.20
N ASN A 275 2.06 2.40 -20.04
CA ASN A 275 0.81 1.65 -19.86
C ASN A 275 -0.45 2.53 -19.81
N ALA A 276 -0.35 3.83 -20.11
CA ALA A 276 -1.49 4.77 -20.00
C ALA A 276 -2.72 4.32 -20.80
N ASN A 277 -2.52 3.74 -21.99
CA ASN A 277 -3.62 3.25 -22.82
C ASN A 277 -4.32 2.03 -22.23
N LYS A 278 -3.62 1.17 -21.48
CA LYS A 278 -4.18 0.00 -20.81
C LYS A 278 -5.21 0.38 -19.73
N TYR A 279 -5.06 1.57 -19.14
CA TYR A 279 -5.92 2.07 -18.06
C TYR A 279 -6.91 3.14 -18.52
N ARG A 280 -6.98 3.40 -19.83
CA ARG A 280 -7.86 4.44 -20.39
C ARG A 280 -9.27 3.89 -20.54
N LEU A 281 -10.22 4.50 -19.84
CA LEU A 281 -11.63 4.18 -19.99
C LEU A 281 -12.09 4.54 -21.42
N THR A 282 -12.76 3.59 -22.09
CA THR A 282 -13.42 3.85 -23.35
C THR A 282 -14.65 4.75 -23.14
N LEU A 283 -15.23 5.27 -24.22
CA LEU A 283 -16.48 6.02 -24.13
C LEU A 283 -17.61 5.16 -23.54
N PHE A 284 -17.64 3.88 -23.89
CA PHE A 284 -18.61 2.90 -23.38
C PHE A 284 -18.44 2.70 -21.88
N ASP A 285 -17.19 2.52 -21.38
CA ASP A 285 -16.91 2.39 -19.96
C ASP A 285 -17.36 3.62 -19.18
N LYS A 286 -17.18 4.82 -19.74
CA LYS A 286 -17.60 6.09 -19.11
C LYS A 286 -19.11 6.18 -19.00
N ILE A 287 -19.84 5.82 -20.04
CA ILE A 287 -21.32 5.79 -20.05
C ILE A 287 -21.81 4.77 -19.03
N PHE A 288 -21.26 3.56 -19.04
CA PHE A 288 -21.63 2.50 -18.09
C PHE A 288 -21.38 2.90 -16.63
N LEU A 289 -20.22 3.50 -16.34
CA LEU A 289 -19.91 4.04 -15.00
C LEU A 289 -20.87 5.17 -14.60
N THR A 290 -21.29 6.01 -15.55
CA THR A 290 -22.23 7.09 -15.27
C THR A 290 -23.58 6.53 -14.83
N VAL A 291 -24.07 5.49 -15.49
CA VAL A 291 -25.33 4.81 -15.15
C VAL A 291 -25.25 4.11 -13.78
N LEU A 292 -24.08 3.56 -13.43
CA LEU A 292 -23.86 2.89 -12.13
C LEU A 292 -23.75 3.86 -10.94
N ILE A 293 -23.37 5.11 -11.16
CA ILE A 293 -23.13 6.12 -10.11
C ILE A 293 -24.38 7.01 -9.92
N ALA A 294 -25.24 7.12 -10.94
CA ALA A 294 -26.53 7.84 -10.88
C ALA A 294 -27.55 7.07 -10.06
#